data_705029c032aaa3c8cc944ea3c9ff5b9d
#
_entry.id   705029c032aaa3c8cc944ea3c9ff5b9d
#
_cell.length_a   1.000
_cell.length_b   1.000
_cell.length_c   1.000
_cell.angle_alpha   90.00
_cell.angle_beta   90.00
_cell.angle_gamma   90.00
#
_symmetry.space_group_name_H-M   'P 1'
#
loop_
_entity.id
_entity.type
_entity.pdbx_description
1 polymer ?
#
loop_
_entity_poly.entity_id
_entity_poly.type
_entity_poly.pdbx_seq_one_letter_code
_entity_poly.pdbx_strand_id
1 'polypeptide(L)'
;MKKFFGILLTLAMVLSLAACGGNDKPADSSTPPADSSQPSADAPSGSASGTFKLGGVGPLTGDAAIYGNAAMNGAKIAVEEINALGGIQFEFQAEDDVADGETSVNAYNTLMDWGMQVLVGPVTTGAAIAVSAEVYNDRVFALTPSASSTDVISGKDNMFQVCFTDPNQGVGSADYISQNMPGAKVGIIYRNDDAYSQGIRDTFVSEAGKVGLEIVSEGTFTKDTQSDFSVQLTDAKSKGADLIFLPTYYQPNAVILNQAKGMGYAPTFFGVDGMDGILAMPGFDTSLAEGVMLLTPFSADAADERTQSFVSKYNELHGETPNQFAADGYDAVYIIYEALQAAGCTG
;
A
#
# COMPACT_ATOMS: atom_id res chain seq x y z
N MET A 1 -10.76 53.06 30.88
CA MET A 1 -11.68 54.04 30.29
C MET A 1 -12.19 53.49 28.96
N LYS A 2 -13.50 53.25 28.92
CA LYS A 2 -14.47 53.50 27.84
C LYS A 2 -14.14 52.87 26.48
N LYS A 3 -14.99 52.16 25.73
CA LYS A 3 -16.42 51.75 25.74
C LYS A 3 -16.62 50.99 24.43
N PHE A 4 -17.26 49.81 24.43
CA PHE A 4 -18.52 49.44 23.81
C PHE A 4 -18.86 49.99 22.41
N PHE A 5 -19.15 49.03 21.49
CA PHE A 5 -20.33 48.92 20.61
C PHE A 5 -20.10 47.67 19.72
N GLY A 6 -20.80 46.62 19.62
CA GLY A 6 -22.17 46.19 19.87
C GLY A 6 -23.11 46.49 18.69
N ILE A 7 -23.24 45.55 17.67
CA ILE A 7 -24.47 45.46 16.88
C ILE A 7 -24.75 44.00 16.55
N LEU A 8 -25.82 43.57 17.14
CA LEU A 8 -26.63 42.37 16.92
C LEU A 8 -27.50 42.60 15.69
N LEU A 9 -27.63 41.65 14.79
CA LEU A 9 -28.79 41.56 13.90
C LEU A 9 -29.33 40.16 13.83
N THR A 10 -30.47 39.98 14.43
CA THR A 10 -31.33 38.84 14.54
C THR A 10 -32.27 38.70 13.34
N LEU A 11 -32.50 37.45 12.91
CA LEU A 11 -33.78 36.78 12.76
C LEU A 11 -34.74 37.22 11.64
N ALA A 12 -35.15 36.27 10.81
CA ALA A 12 -36.56 35.93 10.66
C ALA A 12 -36.77 34.60 9.97
N MET A 13 -37.25 33.62 10.75
CA MET A 13 -38.03 32.47 10.25
C MET A 13 -39.42 32.97 9.88
N VAL A 14 -39.98 32.43 8.78
CA VAL A 14 -41.44 32.37 8.62
C VAL A 14 -41.79 30.96 8.12
N LEU A 15 -42.38 30.18 9.01
CA LEU A 15 -43.25 29.04 8.68
C LEU A 15 -44.58 29.56 8.13
N SER A 16 -45.13 28.93 7.11
CA SER A 16 -46.56 28.90 6.89
C SER A 16 -47.01 27.54 6.35
N LEU A 17 -47.66 26.79 7.24
CA LEU A 17 -48.61 25.73 6.91
C LEU A 17 -49.95 26.40 6.55
N ALA A 18 -50.62 25.94 5.51
CA ALA A 18 -52.08 25.83 5.54
C ALA A 18 -52.56 24.88 4.43
N ALA A 19 -53.53 24.10 4.77
CA ALA A 19 -54.09 22.92 4.14
C ALA A 19 -55.32 23.25 3.32
N CYS A 20 -55.72 22.25 2.55
CA CYS A 20 -57.06 21.82 2.08
C CYS A 20 -57.77 22.53 0.93
N GLY A 21 -58.03 21.71 -0.08
CA GLY A 21 -59.43 21.43 -0.50
C GLY A 21 -59.87 22.00 -1.82
N GLY A 22 -60.30 21.12 -2.77
CA GLY A 22 -61.37 21.43 -3.71
C GLY A 22 -61.08 21.19 -5.19
N ASN A 23 -61.75 20.26 -5.76
CA ASN A 23 -62.00 19.91 -7.16
C ASN A 23 -62.19 21.11 -8.09
N ASP A 24 -61.63 21.03 -9.28
CA ASP A 24 -62.36 20.99 -10.57
C ASP A 24 -61.39 21.18 -11.76
N LYS A 25 -61.58 20.37 -12.81
CA LYS A 25 -60.95 20.45 -14.16
C LYS A 25 -61.82 21.37 -15.06
N PRO A 26 -61.38 21.75 -16.31
CA PRO A 26 -60.13 21.59 -17.07
C PRO A 26 -59.66 22.89 -17.77
N ALA A 27 -58.45 22.93 -18.30
CA ALA A 27 -58.09 23.34 -19.68
C ALA A 27 -56.60 23.67 -19.85
N ASP A 28 -55.98 22.88 -20.67
CA ASP A 28 -55.04 23.19 -21.76
C ASP A 28 -54.07 24.40 -21.63
N SER A 29 -52.80 24.12 -21.47
CA SER A 29 -51.70 24.85 -22.16
C SER A 29 -50.37 24.11 -22.03
N SER A 30 -49.82 23.81 -23.15
CA SER A 30 -48.50 23.27 -23.49
C SER A 30 -47.32 23.91 -22.77
N THR A 31 -46.55 23.09 -22.04
CA THR A 31 -45.16 23.40 -21.65
C THR A 31 -44.27 22.24 -22.09
N PRO A 32 -43.09 22.50 -22.71
CA PRO A 32 -42.23 21.43 -23.23
C PRO A 32 -41.63 20.62 -22.07
N PRO A 33 -41.39 19.31 -22.24
CA PRO A 33 -40.74 18.50 -21.22
C PRO A 33 -39.27 18.91 -21.08
N ALA A 34 -38.85 19.12 -19.84
CA ALA A 34 -37.43 19.18 -19.49
C ALA A 34 -36.79 17.83 -19.81
N ASP A 35 -35.88 17.84 -20.75
CA ASP A 35 -35.00 16.73 -21.09
C ASP A 35 -34.04 16.47 -19.94
N SER A 36 -34.38 15.51 -19.09
CA SER A 36 -33.48 14.91 -18.11
C SER A 36 -32.85 13.68 -18.76
N SER A 37 -32.00 13.87 -19.73
CA SER A 37 -31.08 12.85 -20.22
C SER A 37 -29.94 12.68 -19.18
N GLN A 38 -30.19 11.88 -18.17
CA GLN A 38 -29.14 11.19 -17.42
C GLN A 38 -28.49 10.25 -18.43
N PRO A 39 -27.15 10.28 -18.60
CA PRO A 39 -26.51 9.27 -19.41
C PRO A 39 -26.60 7.94 -18.61
N SER A 40 -27.46 7.06 -19.05
CA SER A 40 -27.39 5.64 -18.75
C SER A 40 -26.07 5.17 -19.36
N ALA A 41 -25.06 4.93 -18.53
CA ALA A 41 -23.96 4.10 -18.93
C ALA A 41 -24.54 2.69 -19.14
N ASP A 42 -24.85 2.36 -20.39
CA ASP A 42 -25.05 0.97 -20.78
C ASP A 42 -23.73 0.24 -20.49
N ALA A 43 -23.71 -0.52 -19.39
CA ALA A 43 -22.65 -1.48 -19.15
C ALA A 43 -22.68 -2.47 -20.33
N PRO A 44 -21.53 -2.79 -20.94
CA PRO A 44 -21.49 -3.76 -22.03
C PRO A 44 -21.99 -5.12 -21.49
N SER A 45 -23.08 -5.62 -22.04
CA SER A 45 -23.69 -6.90 -21.68
C SER A 45 -23.01 -8.12 -22.32
N GLY A 46 -21.71 -8.04 -22.57
CA GLY A 46 -20.89 -9.16 -22.98
C GLY A 46 -20.26 -9.82 -21.75
N SER A 47 -20.42 -11.14 -21.60
CA SER A 47 -19.63 -11.87 -20.61
C SER A 47 -18.16 -11.76 -21.01
N ALA A 48 -17.33 -11.19 -20.14
CA ALA A 48 -15.90 -11.18 -20.32
C ALA A 48 -15.36 -12.63 -20.38
N SER A 49 -14.52 -12.93 -21.35
CA SER A 49 -13.95 -14.26 -21.55
C SER A 49 -12.68 -14.17 -22.36
N GLY A 50 -11.89 -15.22 -22.34
CA GLY A 50 -10.63 -15.34 -23.08
C GLY A 50 -9.43 -15.47 -22.17
N THR A 51 -8.27 -15.65 -22.75
CA THR A 51 -7.02 -15.83 -22.05
C THR A 51 -6.20 -14.55 -22.11
N PHE A 52 -5.78 -14.06 -20.94
CA PHE A 52 -4.92 -12.88 -20.80
C PHE A 52 -3.55 -13.31 -20.27
N LYS A 53 -2.49 -12.74 -20.84
CA LYS A 53 -1.13 -12.92 -20.35
C LYS A 53 -0.85 -11.91 -19.24
N LEU A 54 -0.80 -12.40 -18.03
CA LEU A 54 -0.55 -11.65 -16.81
C LEU A 54 0.93 -11.74 -16.43
N GLY A 55 1.68 -10.65 -16.52
CA GLY A 55 3.06 -10.58 -16.08
C GLY A 55 3.16 -10.28 -14.60
N GLY A 56 4.18 -10.82 -13.94
CA GLY A 56 4.57 -10.48 -12.57
C GLY A 56 6.00 -9.94 -12.55
N VAL A 57 6.27 -8.85 -11.85
CA VAL A 57 7.63 -8.33 -11.63
C VAL A 57 7.84 -8.07 -10.15
N GLY A 58 8.90 -8.62 -9.59
CA GLY A 58 9.29 -8.40 -8.21
C GLY A 58 10.59 -9.11 -7.84
N PRO A 59 11.17 -8.81 -6.67
CA PRO A 59 12.41 -9.44 -6.23
C PRO A 59 12.16 -10.89 -5.83
N LEU A 60 12.54 -11.82 -6.69
CA LEU A 60 12.46 -13.26 -6.41
C LEU A 60 13.73 -13.79 -5.75
N THR A 61 14.84 -13.03 -5.90
CA THR A 61 16.12 -13.29 -5.25
C THR A 61 16.67 -11.99 -4.61
N GLY A 62 17.75 -12.11 -3.82
CA GLY A 62 18.39 -10.97 -3.14
C GLY A 62 17.71 -10.53 -1.86
N ASP A 63 18.03 -9.31 -1.44
CA ASP A 63 17.74 -8.77 -0.11
C ASP A 63 16.25 -8.52 0.19
N ALA A 64 15.42 -8.45 -0.84
CA ALA A 64 13.98 -8.23 -0.74
C ALA A 64 13.14 -9.43 -1.22
N ALA A 65 13.76 -10.60 -1.36
CA ALA A 65 13.14 -11.79 -1.95
C ALA A 65 11.88 -12.27 -1.21
N ILE A 66 11.78 -12.03 0.10
CA ILE A 66 10.61 -12.39 0.90
C ILE A 66 9.35 -11.67 0.34
N TYR A 67 9.46 -10.41 -0.05
CA TYR A 67 8.32 -9.66 -0.59
C TYR A 67 7.88 -10.20 -1.97
N GLY A 68 8.83 -10.31 -2.89
CA GLY A 68 8.52 -10.73 -4.26
C GLY A 68 7.99 -12.15 -4.33
N ASN A 69 8.61 -13.08 -3.62
CA ASN A 69 8.12 -14.45 -3.57
C ASN A 69 6.72 -14.54 -2.96
N ALA A 70 6.47 -13.81 -1.85
CA ALA A 70 5.16 -13.78 -1.23
C ALA A 70 4.09 -13.21 -2.19
N ALA A 71 4.35 -12.05 -2.81
CA ALA A 71 3.42 -11.44 -3.76
C ALA A 71 3.11 -12.34 -4.96
N MET A 72 4.15 -12.93 -5.57
CA MET A 72 3.96 -13.82 -6.72
C MET A 72 3.30 -15.16 -6.35
N ASN A 73 3.50 -15.66 -5.14
CA ASN A 73 2.80 -16.82 -4.63
C ASN A 73 1.32 -16.53 -4.40
N GLY A 74 0.99 -15.39 -3.79
CA GLY A 74 -0.39 -14.93 -3.66
C GLY A 74 -1.08 -14.75 -5.01
N ALA A 75 -0.40 -14.11 -5.97
CA ALA A 75 -0.90 -13.94 -7.32
C ALA A 75 -1.20 -15.28 -8.02
N LYS A 76 -0.32 -16.28 -7.88
CA LYS A 76 -0.53 -17.63 -8.45
C LYS A 76 -1.76 -18.29 -7.87
N ILE A 77 -2.00 -18.17 -6.58
CA ILE A 77 -3.20 -18.73 -5.93
C ILE A 77 -4.46 -18.11 -6.55
N ALA A 78 -4.50 -16.79 -6.69
CA ALA A 78 -5.64 -16.10 -7.30
C ALA A 78 -5.84 -16.51 -8.78
N VAL A 79 -4.75 -16.63 -9.55
CA VAL A 79 -4.80 -17.11 -10.95
C VAL A 79 -5.42 -18.51 -11.03
N GLU A 80 -5.00 -19.44 -10.18
CA GLU A 80 -5.56 -20.80 -10.15
C GLU A 80 -7.05 -20.80 -9.82
N GLU A 81 -7.46 -20.01 -8.83
CA GLU A 81 -8.86 -19.88 -8.42
C GLU A 81 -9.73 -19.30 -9.53
N ILE A 82 -9.30 -18.20 -10.14
CA ILE A 82 -10.00 -17.56 -11.24
C ILE A 82 -10.10 -18.48 -12.46
N ASN A 83 -9.02 -19.14 -12.81
CA ASN A 83 -9.00 -20.09 -13.91
C ASN A 83 -9.98 -21.26 -13.70
N ALA A 84 -10.20 -21.67 -12.43
CA ALA A 84 -11.17 -22.71 -12.09
C ALA A 84 -12.62 -22.25 -12.24
N LEU A 85 -12.92 -20.93 -12.22
CA LEU A 85 -14.27 -20.38 -12.40
C LEU A 85 -14.75 -20.48 -13.87
N GLY A 86 -13.83 -20.58 -14.83
CA GLY A 86 -14.15 -20.45 -16.26
C GLY A 86 -14.36 -18.99 -16.67
N GLY A 87 -14.56 -18.73 -17.97
CA GLY A 87 -14.67 -17.37 -18.49
C GLY A 87 -13.29 -16.75 -18.77
N ILE A 88 -12.88 -15.76 -17.99
CA ILE A 88 -11.52 -15.19 -18.06
C ILE A 88 -10.53 -16.23 -17.55
N GLN A 89 -9.44 -16.37 -18.29
CA GLN A 89 -8.30 -17.22 -17.94
C GLN A 89 -7.02 -16.39 -17.93
N PHE A 90 -6.11 -16.68 -17.02
CA PHE A 90 -4.78 -16.07 -16.98
C PHE A 90 -3.69 -17.08 -17.28
N GLU A 91 -2.79 -16.72 -18.21
CA GLU A 91 -1.45 -17.28 -18.27
C GLU A 91 -0.53 -16.37 -17.46
N PHE A 92 0.16 -16.91 -16.45
CA PHE A 92 0.98 -16.10 -15.54
C PHE A 92 2.47 -16.43 -15.69
N GLN A 93 3.28 -15.38 -15.88
CA GLN A 93 4.75 -15.47 -15.87
C GLN A 93 5.30 -14.39 -14.96
N ALA A 94 6.28 -14.74 -14.11
CA ALA A 94 6.95 -13.80 -13.21
C ALA A 94 8.44 -13.72 -13.52
N GLU A 95 8.97 -12.49 -13.46
CA GLU A 95 10.39 -12.19 -13.68
C GLU A 95 10.99 -11.55 -12.42
N ASP A 96 12.26 -11.87 -12.15
CA ASP A 96 13.03 -11.38 -11.02
C ASP A 96 13.64 -10.01 -11.33
N ASP A 97 13.39 -9.03 -10.49
CA ASP A 97 13.97 -7.69 -10.60
C ASP A 97 15.03 -7.38 -9.53
N VAL A 98 15.29 -8.30 -8.61
CA VAL A 98 16.21 -8.14 -7.47
C VAL A 98 16.05 -6.83 -6.69
N ALA A 99 14.88 -6.21 -6.75
CA ALA A 99 14.58 -4.86 -6.24
C ALA A 99 15.51 -3.78 -6.82
N ASP A 100 15.89 -3.91 -8.08
CA ASP A 100 16.78 -2.99 -8.80
C ASP A 100 16.06 -2.40 -10.02
N GLY A 101 16.16 -1.07 -10.20
CA GLY A 101 15.41 -0.37 -11.24
C GLY A 101 15.78 -0.77 -12.67
N GLU A 102 17.07 -0.96 -12.97
CA GLU A 102 17.52 -1.37 -14.31
C GLU A 102 17.11 -2.82 -14.61
N THR A 103 17.29 -3.70 -13.64
CA THR A 103 16.86 -5.10 -13.74
C THR A 103 15.35 -5.19 -13.91
N SER A 104 14.58 -4.33 -13.23
CA SER A 104 13.12 -4.28 -13.32
C SER A 104 12.64 -3.88 -14.72
N VAL A 105 13.30 -2.89 -15.35
CA VAL A 105 13.01 -2.52 -16.75
C VAL A 105 13.32 -3.68 -17.70
N ASN A 106 14.40 -4.43 -17.48
CA ASN A 106 14.73 -5.60 -18.29
C ASN A 106 13.70 -6.72 -18.08
N ALA A 107 13.25 -6.97 -16.85
CA ALA A 107 12.19 -7.93 -16.52
C ALA A 107 10.87 -7.56 -17.22
N TYR A 108 10.48 -6.28 -17.17
CA TYR A 108 9.33 -5.76 -17.88
C TYR A 108 9.41 -6.01 -19.39
N ASN A 109 10.54 -5.68 -20.01
CA ASN A 109 10.75 -5.90 -21.44
C ASN A 109 10.67 -7.39 -21.82
N THR A 110 11.20 -8.28 -20.99
CA THR A 110 11.07 -9.74 -21.17
C THR A 110 9.62 -10.19 -21.19
N LEU A 111 8.79 -9.63 -20.30
CA LEU A 111 7.36 -9.93 -20.27
C LEU A 111 6.63 -9.34 -21.49
N MET A 112 7.01 -8.14 -21.94
CA MET A 112 6.48 -7.57 -23.18
C MET A 112 6.79 -8.42 -24.40
N ASP A 113 8.01 -8.94 -24.51
CA ASP A 113 8.41 -9.89 -25.57
C ASP A 113 7.61 -11.21 -25.50
N TRP A 114 7.27 -11.66 -24.29
CA TRP A 114 6.37 -12.82 -24.10
C TRP A 114 4.93 -12.49 -24.54
N GLY A 115 4.59 -11.21 -24.67
CA GLY A 115 3.26 -10.71 -25.07
C GLY A 115 2.34 -10.45 -23.88
N MET A 116 2.90 -9.99 -22.76
CA MET A 116 2.14 -9.55 -21.59
C MET A 116 1.09 -8.49 -21.97
N GLN A 117 -0.09 -8.57 -21.37
CA GLN A 117 -1.20 -7.64 -21.58
C GLN A 117 -1.52 -6.83 -20.31
N VAL A 118 -1.24 -7.40 -19.14
CA VAL A 118 -1.49 -6.80 -17.83
C VAL A 118 -0.33 -7.12 -16.90
N LEU A 119 0.05 -6.17 -16.05
CA LEU A 119 1.18 -6.32 -15.12
C LEU A 119 0.73 -6.28 -13.67
N VAL A 120 1.16 -7.27 -12.88
CA VAL A 120 1.19 -7.24 -11.41
C VAL A 120 2.59 -6.89 -10.95
N GLY A 121 2.79 -5.71 -10.39
CA GLY A 121 4.11 -5.26 -9.98
C GLY A 121 4.54 -3.94 -10.63
N PRO A 122 5.83 -3.56 -10.50
CA PRO A 122 6.82 -4.17 -9.61
C PRO A 122 6.46 -4.05 -8.12
N VAL A 123 7.06 -4.92 -7.29
CA VAL A 123 6.73 -5.04 -5.86
C VAL A 123 7.35 -3.92 -5.02
N THR A 124 8.57 -3.48 -5.33
CA THR A 124 9.27 -2.43 -4.57
C THR A 124 9.16 -1.06 -5.24
N THR A 125 9.14 0.00 -4.43
CA THR A 125 8.95 1.39 -4.91
C THR A 125 9.98 1.80 -5.96
N GLY A 126 11.28 1.58 -5.69
CA GLY A 126 12.34 1.99 -6.64
C GLY A 126 12.22 1.30 -8.00
N ALA A 127 11.94 0.00 -8.01
CA ALA A 127 11.68 -0.79 -9.20
C ALA A 127 10.42 -0.30 -9.95
N ALA A 128 9.33 -0.05 -9.23
CA ALA A 128 8.07 0.42 -9.82
C ALA A 128 8.20 1.82 -10.44
N ILE A 129 8.92 2.73 -9.80
CA ILE A 129 9.21 4.06 -10.36
C ILE A 129 10.00 3.92 -11.67
N ALA A 130 11.02 3.05 -11.72
CA ALA A 130 11.84 2.85 -12.91
C ALA A 130 11.02 2.31 -14.10
N VAL A 131 10.10 1.37 -13.86
CA VAL A 131 9.26 0.75 -14.90
C VAL A 131 8.08 1.63 -15.29
N SER A 132 7.65 2.54 -14.43
CA SER A 132 6.40 3.28 -14.59
C SER A 132 6.29 4.12 -15.87
N ALA A 133 7.42 4.62 -16.38
CA ALA A 133 7.45 5.36 -17.65
C ALA A 133 7.20 4.45 -18.86
N GLU A 134 7.78 3.26 -18.87
CA GLU A 134 7.56 2.25 -19.93
C GLU A 134 6.10 1.77 -19.92
N VAL A 135 5.57 1.42 -18.75
CA VAL A 135 4.15 1.06 -18.56
C VAL A 135 3.23 2.14 -19.12
N TYR A 136 3.51 3.41 -18.83
CA TYR A 136 2.71 4.53 -19.32
C TYR A 136 2.77 4.68 -20.83
N ASN A 137 3.96 4.58 -21.41
CA ASN A 137 4.19 4.74 -22.86
C ASN A 137 3.56 3.58 -23.67
N ASP A 138 3.70 2.36 -23.18
CA ASP A 138 3.20 1.14 -23.83
C ASP A 138 1.69 0.94 -23.58
N ARG A 139 1.08 1.76 -22.71
CA ARG A 139 -0.32 1.69 -22.34
C ARG A 139 -0.75 0.36 -21.73
N VAL A 140 0.19 -0.33 -21.07
CA VAL A 140 -0.11 -1.54 -20.31
C VAL A 140 -0.86 -1.16 -19.03
N PHE A 141 -1.93 -1.88 -18.71
CA PHE A 141 -2.57 -1.75 -17.40
C PHE A 141 -1.68 -2.41 -16.35
N ALA A 142 -1.27 -1.67 -15.36
CA ALA A 142 -0.39 -2.14 -14.30
C ALA A 142 -0.97 -1.88 -12.92
N LEU A 143 -0.85 -2.86 -12.03
CA LEU A 143 -1.27 -2.79 -10.65
C LEU A 143 -0.14 -3.30 -9.75
N THR A 144 0.54 -2.39 -9.05
CA THR A 144 1.53 -2.84 -8.07
C THR A 144 0.86 -3.32 -6.79
N PRO A 145 1.27 -4.48 -6.26
CA PRO A 145 0.75 -4.97 -4.98
C PRO A 145 1.20 -4.08 -3.80
N SER A 146 2.45 -3.62 -3.79
CA SER A 146 3.05 -3.05 -2.58
C SER A 146 3.99 -1.86 -2.78
N ALA A 147 4.31 -1.45 -4.02
CA ALA A 147 5.12 -0.25 -4.23
C ALA A 147 4.31 1.00 -3.83
N SER A 148 4.59 1.55 -2.66
CA SER A 148 3.70 2.43 -1.90
C SER A 148 3.95 3.93 -2.08
N SER A 149 5.07 4.35 -2.70
CA SER A 149 5.30 5.75 -3.03
C SER A 149 4.25 6.28 -4.02
N THR A 150 3.77 7.49 -3.79
CA THR A 150 2.86 8.17 -4.72
C THR A 150 3.51 8.50 -6.07
N ASP A 151 4.85 8.52 -6.15
CA ASP A 151 5.59 8.77 -7.40
C ASP A 151 5.41 7.63 -8.41
N VAL A 152 5.08 6.44 -7.95
CA VAL A 152 4.81 5.27 -8.80
C VAL A 152 3.69 5.57 -9.79
N ILE A 153 2.59 6.17 -9.33
CA ILE A 153 1.39 6.43 -10.10
C ILE A 153 1.24 7.88 -10.57
N SER A 154 2.10 8.77 -10.09
CA SER A 154 1.99 10.21 -10.38
C SER A 154 2.02 10.49 -11.88
N GLY A 155 0.95 11.15 -12.37
CA GLY A 155 0.81 11.52 -13.78
C GLY A 155 0.53 10.34 -14.74
N LYS A 156 0.15 9.17 -14.22
CA LYS A 156 -0.15 7.96 -15.00
C LYS A 156 -1.58 7.50 -14.75
N ASP A 157 -2.32 7.28 -15.82
CA ASP A 157 -3.74 6.89 -15.79
C ASP A 157 -3.95 5.38 -16.01
N ASN A 158 -2.89 4.62 -16.17
CA ASN A 158 -2.89 3.19 -16.43
C ASN A 158 -2.04 2.39 -15.42
N MET A 159 -1.54 3.03 -14.36
CA MET A 159 -0.82 2.39 -13.27
C MET A 159 -1.47 2.72 -11.93
N PHE A 160 -1.70 1.69 -11.11
CA PHE A 160 -2.45 1.74 -9.86
C PHE A 160 -1.71 1.01 -8.75
N GLN A 161 -2.14 1.23 -7.49
CA GLN A 161 -1.56 0.61 -6.29
C GLN A 161 -2.67 -0.08 -5.49
N VAL A 162 -2.40 -1.31 -5.01
CA VAL A 162 -3.26 -2.01 -4.04
C VAL A 162 -2.98 -1.51 -2.64
N CYS A 163 -1.70 -1.35 -2.32
CA CYS A 163 -1.22 -1.00 -0.98
C CYS A 163 -1.61 0.43 -0.54
N PHE A 164 -1.58 0.65 0.75
CA PHE A 164 -1.66 2.00 1.30
C PHE A 164 -0.34 2.76 1.05
N THR A 165 -0.45 4.09 0.91
CA THR A 165 0.67 4.91 0.42
C THR A 165 1.66 5.29 1.52
N ASP A 166 2.90 5.62 1.14
CA ASP A 166 3.93 6.14 2.05
C ASP A 166 3.42 7.29 2.94
N PRO A 167 2.71 8.32 2.41
CA PRO A 167 2.12 9.34 3.24
C PRO A 167 1.18 8.80 4.32
N ASN A 168 0.37 7.80 4.00
CA ASN A 168 -0.54 7.21 4.97
C ASN A 168 0.21 6.41 6.04
N GLN A 169 1.30 5.75 5.68
CA GLN A 169 2.16 5.04 6.62
C GLN A 169 2.83 5.99 7.61
N GLY A 170 3.42 7.09 7.11
CA GLY A 170 4.07 8.09 7.96
C GLY A 170 3.09 8.77 8.91
N VAL A 171 1.97 9.26 8.39
CA VAL A 171 0.92 9.92 9.18
C VAL A 171 0.33 8.93 10.21
N GLY A 172 -0.11 7.75 9.77
CA GLY A 172 -0.73 6.76 10.65
C GLY A 172 0.19 6.30 11.78
N SER A 173 1.50 6.16 11.50
CA SER A 173 2.50 5.80 12.52
C SER A 173 2.67 6.92 13.56
N ALA A 174 2.79 8.18 13.13
CA ALA A 174 2.94 9.31 14.04
C ALA A 174 1.69 9.49 14.92
N ASP A 175 0.50 9.41 14.34
CA ASP A 175 -0.77 9.46 15.05
C ASP A 175 -0.88 8.35 16.09
N TYR A 176 -0.59 7.11 15.69
CA TYR A 176 -0.67 5.97 16.60
C TYR A 176 0.28 6.12 17.78
N ILE A 177 1.55 6.47 17.52
CA ILE A 177 2.57 6.64 18.58
C ILE A 177 2.15 7.78 19.52
N SER A 178 1.70 8.93 19.02
CA SER A 178 1.29 10.06 19.84
C SER A 178 0.12 9.73 20.76
N GLN A 179 -0.84 8.93 20.29
CA GLN A 179 -2.05 8.56 21.02
C GLN A 179 -1.82 7.42 22.02
N ASN A 180 -0.98 6.45 21.68
CA ASN A 180 -0.82 5.22 22.46
C ASN A 180 0.46 5.17 23.28
N MET A 181 1.43 6.05 22.99
CA MET A 181 2.73 6.13 23.65
C MET A 181 3.05 7.58 24.07
N PRO A 182 2.22 8.20 24.90
CA PRO A 182 2.37 9.62 25.23
C PRO A 182 3.71 9.87 25.92
N GLY A 183 4.46 10.86 25.42
CA GLY A 183 5.78 11.22 25.92
C GLY A 183 6.94 10.39 25.37
N ALA A 184 6.69 9.54 24.38
CA ALA A 184 7.75 8.80 23.68
C ALA A 184 8.76 9.76 23.05
N LYS A 185 10.05 9.44 23.21
CA LYS A 185 11.17 10.11 22.57
C LYS A 185 11.63 9.29 21.38
N VAL A 186 11.33 9.77 20.19
CA VAL A 186 11.51 9.01 18.97
C VAL A 186 12.90 9.23 18.37
N GLY A 187 13.61 8.13 18.13
CA GLY A 187 14.72 8.09 17.17
C GLY A 187 14.21 7.55 15.83
N ILE A 188 14.68 8.08 14.73
CA ILE A 188 14.38 7.57 13.38
C ILE A 188 15.65 7.01 12.78
N ILE A 189 15.59 5.81 12.17
CA ILE A 189 16.67 5.27 11.33
C ILE A 189 16.06 4.93 9.97
N TYR A 190 16.51 5.61 8.91
CA TYR A 190 15.93 5.47 7.60
C TYR A 190 16.97 5.44 6.47
N ARG A 191 16.60 4.87 5.35
CA ARG A 191 17.43 4.80 4.16
C ARG A 191 17.24 6.04 3.29
N ASN A 192 18.33 6.83 3.10
CA ASN A 192 18.25 8.13 2.44
C ASN A 192 18.52 8.11 0.93
N ASP A 193 18.72 6.95 0.34
CA ASP A 193 18.82 6.72 -1.11
C ASP A 193 17.65 5.89 -1.65
N ASP A 194 16.54 5.81 -0.91
CA ASP A 194 15.34 5.05 -1.25
C ASP A 194 14.08 5.91 -1.12
N ALA A 195 13.31 6.04 -2.20
CA ALA A 195 12.12 6.89 -2.24
C ALA A 195 11.03 6.45 -1.25
N TYR A 196 10.87 5.13 -1.03
CA TYR A 196 9.96 4.56 -0.05
C TYR A 196 10.30 5.02 1.37
N SER A 197 11.53 4.76 1.79
CA SER A 197 11.99 5.08 3.15
C SER A 197 11.96 6.59 3.43
N GLN A 198 12.35 7.42 2.47
CA GLN A 198 12.28 8.88 2.57
C GLN A 198 10.84 9.39 2.63
N GLY A 199 9.96 8.89 1.76
CA GLY A 199 8.56 9.32 1.68
C GLY A 199 7.81 9.09 2.99
N ILE A 200 7.99 7.93 3.61
CA ILE A 200 7.40 7.61 4.92
C ILE A 200 8.01 8.50 6.02
N ARG A 201 9.34 8.61 6.04
CA ARG A 201 10.04 9.46 7.03
C ARG A 201 9.57 10.91 6.95
N ASP A 202 9.48 11.50 5.76
CA ASP A 202 9.13 12.91 5.58
C ASP A 202 7.71 13.20 6.08
N THR A 203 6.77 12.32 5.79
CA THR A 203 5.39 12.46 6.25
C THR A 203 5.24 12.17 7.75
N PHE A 204 6.01 11.20 8.29
CA PHE A 204 6.09 10.96 9.73
C PHE A 204 6.58 12.20 10.48
N VAL A 205 7.69 12.80 10.05
CA VAL A 205 8.27 14.02 10.68
C VAL A 205 7.31 15.19 10.61
N SER A 206 6.66 15.38 9.45
CA SER A 206 5.65 16.42 9.26
C SER A 206 4.47 16.26 10.23
N GLU A 207 3.96 15.02 10.39
CA GLU A 207 2.83 14.74 11.28
C GLU A 207 3.24 14.79 12.74
N ALA A 208 4.42 14.27 13.11
CA ALA A 208 4.99 14.33 14.45
C ALA A 208 5.01 15.79 14.99
N GLY A 209 5.38 16.75 14.13
CA GLY A 209 5.34 18.17 14.47
C GLY A 209 3.94 18.70 14.78
N LYS A 210 2.89 18.18 14.12
CA LYS A 210 1.50 18.59 14.34
C LYS A 210 0.91 17.99 15.62
N VAL A 211 1.23 16.71 15.89
CA VAL A 211 0.70 15.99 17.05
C VAL A 211 1.57 16.13 18.29
N GLY A 212 2.68 16.87 18.20
CA GLY A 212 3.57 17.16 19.33
C GLY A 212 4.42 15.98 19.78
N LEU A 213 4.76 15.06 18.87
CA LEU A 213 5.65 13.93 19.12
C LEU A 213 7.11 14.41 19.07
N GLU A 214 7.90 14.05 20.09
CA GLU A 214 9.29 14.49 20.22
C GLU A 214 10.23 13.57 19.42
N ILE A 215 10.85 14.10 18.35
CA ILE A 215 11.93 13.41 17.62
C ILE A 215 13.26 13.88 18.17
N VAL A 216 14.02 13.00 18.80
CA VAL A 216 15.29 13.32 19.45
C VAL A 216 16.51 12.96 18.60
N SER A 217 16.39 12.04 17.66
CA SER A 217 17.49 11.68 16.74
C SER A 217 16.97 11.23 15.39
N GLU A 218 17.76 11.50 14.35
CA GLU A 218 17.58 10.96 13.01
C GLU A 218 18.91 10.43 12.50
N GLY A 219 18.94 9.14 12.17
CA GLY A 219 20.09 8.45 11.59
C GLY A 219 19.78 8.00 10.17
N THR A 220 20.74 8.12 9.26
CA THR A 220 20.60 7.68 7.88
C THR A 220 21.56 6.56 7.53
N PHE A 221 21.20 5.80 6.50
CA PHE A 221 22.06 4.83 5.83
C PHE A 221 21.72 4.78 4.34
N THR A 222 22.54 4.10 3.56
CA THR A 222 22.34 3.83 2.13
C THR A 222 22.34 2.32 1.88
N LYS A 223 21.99 1.90 0.66
CA LYS A 223 22.08 0.49 0.24
C LYS A 223 23.46 -0.12 0.57
N ASP A 224 24.53 0.66 0.41
CA ASP A 224 25.89 0.16 0.62
C ASP A 224 26.32 0.13 2.09
N THR A 225 25.58 0.77 3.00
CA THR A 225 25.94 0.91 4.43
C THR A 225 24.95 0.22 5.37
N GLN A 226 24.09 -0.64 4.88
CA GLN A 226 23.02 -1.30 5.64
C GLN A 226 23.46 -2.48 6.53
N SER A 227 24.77 -2.63 6.79
CA SER A 227 25.33 -3.72 7.58
C SER A 227 25.76 -3.30 8.99
N ASP A 228 25.89 -2.00 9.27
CA ASP A 228 26.29 -1.47 10.57
C ASP A 228 25.54 -0.19 10.94
N PHE A 229 24.79 -0.25 12.03
CA PHE A 229 23.97 0.83 12.58
C PHE A 229 24.45 1.29 13.96
N SER A 230 25.66 0.91 14.36
CA SER A 230 26.19 1.21 15.69
C SER A 230 26.26 2.72 15.98
N VAL A 231 26.53 3.53 14.96
CA VAL A 231 26.57 5.01 15.07
C VAL A 231 25.16 5.56 15.31
N GLN A 232 24.17 5.16 14.51
CA GLN A 232 22.78 5.62 14.61
C GLN A 232 22.16 5.20 15.95
N LEU A 233 22.38 3.95 16.36
CA LEU A 233 21.91 3.42 17.64
C LEU A 233 22.59 4.10 18.85
N THR A 234 23.89 4.40 18.76
CA THR A 234 24.61 5.13 19.82
C THR A 234 24.07 6.55 19.95
N ASP A 235 23.85 7.25 18.84
CA ASP A 235 23.27 8.60 18.84
C ASP A 235 21.87 8.60 19.46
N ALA A 236 20.99 7.73 19.00
CA ALA A 236 19.63 7.60 19.54
C ALA A 236 19.63 7.31 21.05
N LYS A 237 20.43 6.32 21.49
CA LYS A 237 20.58 5.97 22.89
C LYS A 237 21.10 7.14 23.74
N SER A 238 22.10 7.87 23.26
CA SER A 238 22.70 9.01 23.96
C SER A 238 21.73 10.19 24.13
N LYS A 239 20.82 10.35 23.20
CA LYS A 239 19.74 11.38 23.21
C LYS A 239 18.49 10.93 23.97
N GLY A 240 18.50 9.70 24.48
CA GLY A 240 17.43 9.15 25.31
C GLY A 240 16.20 8.74 24.51
N ALA A 241 16.35 8.34 23.24
CA ALA A 241 15.28 7.74 22.49
C ALA A 241 14.82 6.43 23.18
N ASP A 242 13.52 6.32 23.43
CA ASP A 242 12.88 5.14 24.02
C ASP A 242 11.99 4.40 23.00
N LEU A 243 11.82 5.00 21.81
CA LEU A 243 11.22 4.39 20.64
C LEU A 243 12.10 4.64 19.42
N ILE A 244 12.31 3.61 18.60
CA ILE A 244 12.98 3.72 17.29
C ILE A 244 11.97 3.44 16.18
N PHE A 245 11.70 4.45 15.36
CA PHE A 245 10.89 4.35 14.15
C PHE A 245 11.76 3.91 12.98
N LEU A 246 11.34 2.86 12.28
CA LEU A 246 12.08 2.16 11.24
C LEU A 246 11.29 2.11 9.93
N PRO A 247 11.22 3.21 9.16
CA PRO A 247 10.57 3.23 7.84
C PRO A 247 11.50 2.61 6.79
N THR A 248 11.74 1.30 6.90
CA THR A 248 12.70 0.59 6.06
C THR A 248 12.36 -0.90 5.98
N TYR A 249 13.09 -1.65 5.14
CA TYR A 249 12.85 -3.04 4.82
C TYR A 249 13.30 -3.99 5.94
N TYR A 250 12.79 -5.25 5.92
CA TYR A 250 13.03 -6.23 6.98
C TYR A 250 14.51 -6.55 7.22
N GLN A 251 15.34 -6.56 6.17
CA GLN A 251 16.72 -6.97 6.28
C GLN A 251 17.58 -5.99 7.10
N PRO A 252 17.65 -4.66 6.81
CA PRO A 252 18.30 -3.71 7.69
C PRO A 252 17.66 -3.66 9.08
N ASN A 253 16.33 -3.85 9.20
CA ASN A 253 15.66 -3.89 10.49
C ASN A 253 16.15 -5.05 11.35
N ALA A 254 16.36 -6.24 10.77
CA ALA A 254 16.92 -7.39 11.49
C ALA A 254 18.32 -7.10 12.02
N VAL A 255 19.17 -6.40 11.25
CA VAL A 255 20.52 -5.99 11.71
C VAL A 255 20.42 -4.97 12.85
N ILE A 256 19.52 -3.97 12.74
CA ILE A 256 19.29 -2.95 13.77
C ILE A 256 18.86 -3.62 15.09
N LEU A 257 17.89 -4.52 15.05
CA LEU A 257 17.40 -5.25 16.24
C LEU A 257 18.52 -6.04 16.91
N ASN A 258 19.30 -6.78 16.11
CA ASN A 258 20.42 -7.57 16.63
C ASN A 258 21.52 -6.71 17.25
N GLN A 259 21.91 -5.61 16.61
CA GLN A 259 22.93 -4.70 17.12
C GLN A 259 22.45 -3.97 18.37
N ALA A 260 21.21 -3.52 18.44
CA ALA A 260 20.65 -2.90 19.64
C ALA A 260 20.70 -3.84 20.84
N LYS A 261 20.33 -5.13 20.66
CA LYS A 261 20.49 -6.17 21.68
C LYS A 261 21.93 -6.29 22.14
N GLY A 262 22.88 -6.37 21.19
CA GLY A 262 24.32 -6.44 21.49
C GLY A 262 24.87 -5.24 22.28
N MET A 263 24.27 -4.06 22.07
CA MET A 263 24.61 -2.80 22.77
C MET A 263 23.90 -2.63 24.11
N GLY A 264 23.08 -3.60 24.55
CA GLY A 264 22.21 -3.45 25.71
C GLY A 264 21.29 -2.23 25.61
N TYR A 265 20.75 -2.00 24.43
CA TYR A 265 19.79 -0.95 24.15
C TYR A 265 18.46 -1.58 23.74
N ALA A 266 17.42 -1.36 24.55
CA ALA A 266 16.13 -2.00 24.38
C ALA A 266 14.99 -0.94 24.31
N PRO A 267 14.97 -0.11 23.27
CA PRO A 267 13.85 0.78 23.01
C PRO A 267 12.66 -0.03 22.46
N THR A 268 11.49 0.57 22.41
CA THR A 268 10.41 0.05 21.56
C THR A 268 10.80 0.23 20.09
N PHE A 269 10.65 -0.80 19.27
CA PHE A 269 10.83 -0.68 17.83
C PHE A 269 9.46 -0.61 17.14
N PHE A 270 9.33 0.33 16.22
CA PHE A 270 8.12 0.53 15.45
C PHE A 270 8.47 0.59 13.96
N GLY A 271 8.05 -0.42 13.21
CA GLY A 271 8.23 -0.53 11.78
C GLY A 271 6.98 -0.15 10.99
N VAL A 272 7.11 -0.23 9.69
CA VAL A 272 6.05 -0.04 8.71
C VAL A 272 5.89 -1.33 7.89
N ASP A 273 5.11 -1.33 6.82
CA ASP A 273 4.86 -2.51 6.00
C ASP A 273 6.14 -3.25 5.57
N GLY A 274 7.22 -2.52 5.25
CA GLY A 274 8.51 -3.11 4.89
C GLY A 274 9.18 -3.93 6.01
N MET A 275 8.67 -3.93 7.24
CA MET A 275 9.14 -4.83 8.29
C MET A 275 8.44 -6.20 8.22
N ASP A 276 7.30 -6.30 7.55
CA ASP A 276 6.58 -7.57 7.44
C ASP A 276 7.40 -8.60 6.66
N GLY A 277 7.32 -9.84 7.11
CA GLY A 277 8.17 -10.92 6.61
C GLY A 277 9.48 -11.13 7.38
N ILE A 278 9.85 -10.24 8.33
CA ILE A 278 11.09 -10.39 9.13
C ILE A 278 11.17 -11.74 9.87
N LEU A 279 10.03 -12.28 10.31
CA LEU A 279 9.96 -13.56 11.01
C LEU A 279 10.28 -14.76 10.10
N ALA A 280 10.11 -14.61 8.79
CA ALA A 280 10.45 -15.63 7.79
C ALA A 280 11.89 -15.51 7.28
N MET A 281 12.65 -14.49 7.72
CA MET A 281 14.03 -14.27 7.28
C MET A 281 14.94 -15.41 7.75
N PRO A 282 15.66 -16.11 6.84
CA PRO A 282 16.55 -17.18 7.21
C PRO A 282 17.63 -16.73 8.21
N GLY A 283 17.74 -17.45 9.34
CA GLY A 283 18.74 -17.16 10.36
C GLY A 283 18.41 -15.98 11.30
N PHE A 284 17.27 -15.35 11.17
CA PHE A 284 16.83 -14.32 12.10
C PHE A 284 16.41 -14.94 13.45
N ASP A 285 16.93 -14.38 14.54
CA ASP A 285 16.50 -14.74 15.91
C ASP A 285 15.14 -14.07 16.17
N THR A 286 14.06 -14.82 16.02
CA THR A 286 12.68 -14.31 16.19
C THR A 286 12.40 -13.76 17.58
N SER A 287 13.21 -14.12 18.60
CA SER A 287 13.10 -13.52 19.93
C SER A 287 13.42 -12.02 19.95
N LEU A 288 14.10 -11.50 18.93
CA LEU A 288 14.37 -10.08 18.75
C LEU A 288 13.12 -9.28 18.35
N ALA A 289 12.13 -9.96 17.79
CA ALA A 289 10.88 -9.34 17.38
C ALA A 289 9.83 -9.26 18.51
N GLU A 290 10.15 -9.79 19.69
CA GLU A 290 9.25 -9.70 20.84
C GLU A 290 9.01 -8.23 21.23
N GLY A 291 7.75 -7.78 21.20
CA GLY A 291 7.38 -6.39 21.49
C GLY A 291 7.65 -5.40 20.37
N VAL A 292 8.14 -5.84 19.23
CA VAL A 292 8.22 -5.02 18.02
C VAL A 292 6.81 -4.80 17.47
N MET A 293 6.51 -3.57 17.08
CA MET A 293 5.25 -3.19 16.42
C MET A 293 5.51 -2.82 14.97
N LEU A 294 4.53 -3.05 14.11
CA LEU A 294 4.57 -2.58 12.73
C LEU A 294 3.17 -2.14 12.27
N LEU A 295 3.16 -1.21 11.34
CA LEU A 295 1.94 -0.83 10.64
C LEU A 295 1.79 -1.75 9.42
N THR A 296 0.66 -2.47 9.34
CA THR A 296 0.35 -3.38 8.24
C THR A 296 -1.15 -3.33 7.93
N PRO A 297 -1.57 -3.46 6.66
CA PRO A 297 -2.98 -3.54 6.30
C PRO A 297 -3.57 -4.95 6.46
N PHE A 298 -2.73 -5.96 6.68
CA PHE A 298 -3.11 -7.37 6.70
C PHE A 298 -2.77 -8.03 8.03
N SER A 299 -3.67 -8.90 8.50
CA SER A 299 -3.43 -9.80 9.63
C SER A 299 -3.85 -11.22 9.27
N ALA A 300 -2.91 -12.15 9.29
CA ALA A 300 -3.19 -13.57 9.06
C ALA A 300 -4.13 -14.17 10.13
N ASP A 301 -4.26 -13.52 11.29
CA ASP A 301 -5.14 -13.92 12.40
C ASP A 301 -6.53 -13.28 12.32
N ALA A 302 -6.82 -12.47 11.29
CA ALA A 302 -8.15 -11.90 11.10
C ALA A 302 -9.21 -13.00 11.01
N ALA A 303 -10.33 -12.83 11.73
CA ALA A 303 -11.32 -13.89 11.90
C ALA A 303 -12.31 -14.04 10.72
N ASP A 304 -12.22 -13.20 9.70
CA ASP A 304 -13.10 -13.28 8.55
C ASP A 304 -12.79 -14.51 7.67
N GLU A 305 -13.83 -15.09 7.08
CA GLU A 305 -13.76 -16.34 6.33
C GLU A 305 -12.86 -16.25 5.09
N ARG A 306 -12.84 -15.10 4.42
CA ARG A 306 -12.03 -14.93 3.19
C ARG A 306 -10.54 -14.94 3.52
N THR A 307 -10.13 -14.18 4.54
CA THR A 307 -8.76 -14.17 5.03
C THR A 307 -8.32 -15.55 5.48
N GLN A 308 -9.14 -16.26 6.29
CA GLN A 308 -8.78 -17.59 6.78
C GLN A 308 -8.72 -18.64 5.65
N SER A 309 -9.55 -18.53 4.63
CA SER A 309 -9.46 -19.39 3.44
C SER A 309 -8.15 -19.18 2.68
N PHE A 310 -7.78 -17.92 2.43
CA PHE A 310 -6.50 -17.57 1.79
C PHE A 310 -5.31 -18.06 2.62
N VAL A 311 -5.28 -17.75 3.93
CA VAL A 311 -4.20 -18.16 4.85
C VAL A 311 -4.04 -19.68 4.86
N SER A 312 -5.14 -20.42 4.91
CA SER A 312 -5.11 -21.89 4.91
C SER A 312 -4.54 -22.44 3.62
N LYS A 313 -4.97 -21.89 2.47
CA LYS A 313 -4.48 -22.32 1.16
C LYS A 313 -3.03 -21.97 0.94
N TYR A 314 -2.61 -20.75 1.33
CA TYR A 314 -1.22 -20.34 1.23
C TYR A 314 -0.32 -21.24 2.08
N ASN A 315 -0.73 -21.53 3.33
CA ASN A 315 0.02 -22.41 4.22
C ASN A 315 0.12 -23.83 3.67
N GLU A 316 -0.95 -24.38 3.09
CA GLU A 316 -0.95 -25.70 2.46
C GLU A 316 0.06 -25.78 1.31
N LEU A 317 0.15 -24.73 0.48
CA LEU A 317 0.99 -24.73 -0.72
C LEU A 317 2.46 -24.38 -0.42
N HIS A 318 2.72 -23.50 0.56
CA HIS A 318 4.05 -22.94 0.78
C HIS A 318 4.65 -23.31 2.14
N GLY A 319 3.85 -23.89 3.07
CA GLY A 319 4.33 -24.34 4.39
C GLY A 319 4.64 -23.20 5.37
N GLU A 320 4.16 -21.99 5.08
CA GLU A 320 4.38 -20.80 5.90
C GLU A 320 3.12 -19.94 5.98
N THR A 321 3.04 -19.09 7.02
CA THR A 321 1.95 -18.12 7.15
C THR A 321 2.20 -16.97 6.16
N PRO A 322 1.18 -16.58 5.36
CA PRO A 322 1.33 -15.45 4.45
C PRO A 322 1.57 -14.16 5.22
N ASN A 323 2.46 -13.31 4.70
CA ASN A 323 2.60 -11.92 5.07
C ASN A 323 1.68 -11.04 4.22
N GLN A 324 1.66 -9.72 4.46
CA GLN A 324 0.81 -8.81 3.70
C GLN A 324 1.09 -8.84 2.18
N PHE A 325 2.34 -9.01 1.76
CA PHE A 325 2.70 -9.02 0.32
C PHE A 325 2.04 -10.17 -0.43
N ALA A 326 1.86 -11.30 0.24
CA ALA A 326 1.11 -12.42 -0.32
C ALA A 326 -0.37 -12.08 -0.52
N ALA A 327 -0.99 -11.40 0.44
CA ALA A 327 -2.36 -10.94 0.34
C ALA A 327 -2.51 -9.85 -0.73
N ASP A 328 -1.59 -8.90 -0.79
CA ASP A 328 -1.58 -7.83 -1.80
C ASP A 328 -1.46 -8.39 -3.22
N GLY A 329 -0.60 -9.39 -3.42
CA GLY A 329 -0.45 -10.07 -4.72
C GLY A 329 -1.72 -10.84 -5.13
N TYR A 330 -2.35 -11.51 -4.19
CA TYR A 330 -3.63 -12.19 -4.38
C TYR A 330 -4.73 -11.18 -4.75
N ASP A 331 -4.88 -10.12 -3.99
CA ASP A 331 -5.87 -9.08 -4.23
C ASP A 331 -5.64 -8.35 -5.55
N ALA A 332 -4.38 -8.10 -5.95
CA ALA A 332 -4.05 -7.48 -7.22
C ALA A 332 -4.63 -8.24 -8.41
N VAL A 333 -4.53 -9.57 -8.40
CA VAL A 333 -5.06 -10.40 -9.49
C VAL A 333 -6.59 -10.40 -9.49
N TYR A 334 -7.24 -10.45 -8.32
CA TYR A 334 -8.70 -10.34 -8.24
C TYR A 334 -9.22 -8.97 -8.67
N ILE A 335 -8.54 -7.88 -8.34
CA ILE A 335 -8.89 -6.52 -8.81
C ILE A 335 -8.78 -6.45 -10.34
N ILE A 336 -7.73 -7.01 -10.93
CA ILE A 336 -7.56 -7.09 -12.38
C ILE A 336 -8.69 -7.90 -13.01
N TYR A 337 -9.04 -9.05 -12.43
CA TYR A 337 -10.14 -9.89 -12.90
C TYR A 337 -11.47 -9.15 -12.90
N GLU A 338 -11.82 -8.50 -11.80
CA GLU A 338 -13.04 -7.71 -11.68
C GLU A 338 -13.06 -6.53 -12.67
N ALA A 339 -11.93 -5.86 -12.87
CA ALA A 339 -11.80 -4.77 -13.83
C ALA A 339 -12.03 -5.26 -15.28
N LEU A 340 -11.45 -6.40 -15.67
CA LEU A 340 -11.65 -7.01 -16.98
C LEU A 340 -13.11 -7.45 -17.19
N GLN A 341 -13.75 -7.99 -16.15
CA GLN A 341 -15.16 -8.35 -16.16
C GLN A 341 -16.05 -7.11 -16.37
N ALA A 342 -15.82 -6.07 -15.57
CA ALA A 342 -16.58 -4.83 -15.63
C ALA A 342 -16.45 -4.13 -17.01
N ALA A 343 -15.27 -4.23 -17.62
CA ALA A 343 -15.00 -3.67 -18.96
C ALA A 343 -15.54 -4.55 -20.11
N GLY A 344 -15.98 -5.79 -19.84
CA GLY A 344 -16.41 -6.73 -20.86
C GLY A 344 -15.28 -7.15 -21.82
N CYS A 345 -14.05 -7.21 -21.34
CA CYS A 345 -12.88 -7.54 -22.16
C CYS A 345 -12.93 -8.99 -22.67
N THR A 346 -12.42 -9.16 -23.90
CA THR A 346 -12.18 -10.48 -24.51
C THR A 346 -10.71 -10.58 -24.82
N GLY A 347 -10.06 -11.65 -24.37
CA GLY A 347 -8.63 -11.89 -24.54
C GLY A 347 -8.14 -12.06 -25.97
#